data_ec5ef4eded6bf929091b81795caa147d
#
_entry.id   ec5ef4eded6bf929091b81795caa147d
#
_cell.length_a   1.000
_cell.length_b   1.000
_cell.length_c   1.000
_cell.angle_alpha   90.00
_cell.angle_beta   90.00
_cell.angle_gamma   90.00
#
_symmetry.space_group_name_H-M   'P 1'
#
loop_
_entity.id
_entity.type
_entity.pdbx_description
1 polymer ?
#
loop_
_entity_poly.entity_id
_entity_poly.type
_entity_poly.pdbx_seq_one_letter_code
_entity_poly.pdbx_strand_id
1 'polypeptide(L)'
;MKSALSLTRRAAPALSGSSSAQRYAIPMQRHYSSQVPSRSDGLPAVDFSKLSITKTSSPKQITSPEKLVFGSSFTGKCTVVAAHHMLMMNWNTKDGWLAPNIVPYQKLSLDPSTCVFHYAFECFEGMKAYKDKNGGIRLFRPDKNMERLNKSSKRIALPTFDGEAVTKLIGELVKVDSRFIPEARGYSLYIRPTMIGTQATLGVNPPNSAMLFVIACPVGPYYPTGFKAISLEATDYAVRAWPGGVGDKKLGANYAPCILPQLEAAKKGFQQNLWLFGEEEYVTEVGTMNLFVAIKDKKTGQNELITAPLDGTILEGVTRDSVLTLARERLGPRGWVVSERKLKMSEIAQASEEGRLIEIFGAGTAAIVSPVRTISWKGRLVDCGLKENEEAGQVALEMKNWIEGIQYGDEEHIWR
;
A
#
# COMPACT_ATOMS: atom_id res chain seq x y z
N MET A 1 56.19 20.78 -43.82
CA MET A 1 55.60 21.80 -44.72
C MET A 1 54.25 22.21 -44.13
N LYS A 2 54.15 23.46 -43.71
CA LYS A 2 52.96 24.09 -43.09
C LYS A 2 51.97 24.52 -44.17
N SER A 3 50.68 24.29 -44.01
CA SER A 3 49.67 25.05 -44.74
C SER A 3 48.54 25.39 -43.75
N ALA A 4 48.49 26.70 -43.47
CA ALA A 4 47.40 27.29 -42.66
C ALA A 4 46.27 27.69 -43.60
N LEU A 5 45.04 27.34 -43.24
CA LEU A 5 43.81 27.83 -43.86
C LEU A 5 43.09 28.78 -42.89
N SER A 6 43.05 30.05 -43.30
CA SER A 6 42.36 31.14 -42.64
C SER A 6 40.83 31.01 -42.84
N LEU A 7 40.06 31.08 -41.77
CA LEU A 7 38.59 31.19 -41.79
C LEU A 7 38.21 32.67 -41.63
N THR A 8 37.74 33.26 -42.72
CA THR A 8 37.11 34.59 -42.75
C THR A 8 35.70 34.53 -42.13
N ARG A 9 35.50 35.29 -41.08
CA ARG A 9 34.16 35.58 -40.48
C ARG A 9 33.39 36.48 -41.47
N ARG A 10 32.24 35.98 -41.94
CA ARG A 10 31.17 36.82 -42.52
C ARG A 10 30.15 37.16 -41.43
N ALA A 11 29.96 38.44 -41.20
CA ALA A 11 28.89 38.98 -40.37
C ALA A 11 27.54 38.79 -41.08
N ALA A 12 26.53 38.30 -40.34
CA ALA A 12 25.15 38.26 -40.78
C ALA A 12 24.42 39.53 -40.32
N PRO A 13 23.49 40.07 -41.12
CA PRO A 13 22.75 41.28 -40.76
C PRO A 13 21.67 41.01 -39.67
N ALA A 14 21.51 41.98 -38.77
CA ALA A 14 20.48 42.02 -37.75
C ALA A 14 19.09 42.25 -38.40
N LEU A 15 18.20 41.29 -38.26
CA LEU A 15 16.77 41.43 -38.52
C LEU A 15 16.04 41.77 -37.22
N SER A 16 15.68 43.02 -37.04
CA SER A 16 14.69 43.46 -36.05
C SER A 16 13.31 43.03 -36.52
N GLY A 17 12.76 42.01 -35.90
CA GLY A 17 11.40 41.58 -36.10
C GLY A 17 10.77 41.33 -34.71
N SER A 18 9.90 42.28 -34.26
CA SER A 18 9.03 42.10 -33.12
C SER A 18 7.98 41.03 -33.45
N SER A 19 8.16 39.78 -33.02
CA SER A 19 7.07 38.81 -33.08
C SER A 19 6.45 38.71 -31.70
N SER A 20 5.23 39.25 -31.59
CA SER A 20 4.28 39.01 -30.52
C SER A 20 4.07 37.48 -30.38
N ALA A 21 4.61 36.88 -29.35
CA ALA A 21 4.31 35.49 -28.97
C ALA A 21 2.83 35.43 -28.53
N GLN A 22 1.94 35.11 -29.46
CA GLN A 22 0.62 34.64 -29.11
C GLN A 22 0.75 33.35 -28.32
N ARG A 23 0.58 33.45 -26.99
CA ARG A 23 0.37 32.30 -26.12
C ARG A 23 -0.95 31.65 -26.51
N TYR A 24 -0.89 30.53 -27.22
CA TYR A 24 -2.04 29.63 -27.37
C TYR A 24 -2.32 29.03 -26.01
N ALA A 25 -3.17 29.70 -25.22
CA ALA A 25 -3.84 29.09 -24.11
C ALA A 25 -4.86 28.11 -24.71
N ILE A 26 -4.55 26.82 -24.71
CA ILE A 26 -5.53 25.78 -24.96
C ILE A 26 -6.48 25.83 -23.77
N PRO A 27 -7.76 26.19 -23.94
CA PRO A 27 -8.72 26.12 -22.86
C PRO A 27 -8.91 24.64 -22.53
N MET A 28 -8.39 24.22 -21.38
CA MET A 28 -8.75 22.93 -20.79
C MET A 28 -10.20 23.01 -20.35
N GLN A 29 -11.14 22.82 -21.29
CA GLN A 29 -12.54 22.62 -20.96
C GLN A 29 -12.65 21.27 -20.23
N ARG A 30 -12.66 21.35 -18.90
CA ARG A 30 -13.12 20.25 -18.04
C ARG A 30 -14.63 20.09 -18.27
N HIS A 31 -15.03 19.33 -19.27
CA HIS A 31 -16.38 18.81 -19.33
C HIS A 31 -16.52 17.66 -18.35
N TYR A 32 -16.57 17.97 -17.06
CA TYR A 32 -17.26 17.09 -16.14
C TYR A 32 -18.75 17.26 -16.42
N SER A 33 -19.40 16.18 -16.87
CA SER A 33 -20.84 16.14 -17.03
C SER A 33 -21.51 16.57 -15.72
N SER A 34 -22.27 17.67 -15.76
CA SER A 34 -22.98 18.26 -14.64
C SER A 34 -24.17 17.43 -14.15
N GLN A 35 -24.28 16.16 -14.56
CA GLN A 35 -25.44 15.30 -14.29
C GLN A 35 -25.19 14.17 -13.30
N VAL A 36 -23.93 13.99 -12.80
CA VAL A 36 -23.67 12.97 -11.77
C VAL A 36 -23.96 13.60 -10.41
N PRO A 37 -24.91 13.06 -9.63
CA PRO A 37 -25.15 13.54 -8.27
C PRO A 37 -23.84 13.50 -7.47
N SER A 38 -23.42 14.61 -6.91
CA SER A 38 -22.31 14.67 -5.97
C SER A 38 -22.85 14.81 -4.56
N ARG A 39 -22.15 14.21 -3.59
CA ARG A 39 -22.41 14.42 -2.17
C ARG A 39 -21.96 15.81 -1.75
N SER A 40 -22.32 16.21 -0.52
CA SER A 40 -21.84 17.48 0.07
C SER A 40 -20.32 17.58 0.21
N ASP A 41 -19.60 16.42 0.22
CA ASP A 41 -18.13 16.34 0.22
C ASP A 41 -17.50 16.40 -1.19
N GLY A 42 -18.31 16.57 -2.24
CA GLY A 42 -17.88 16.69 -3.64
C GLY A 42 -17.47 15.36 -4.29
N LEU A 43 -17.65 14.22 -3.62
CA LEU A 43 -17.37 12.90 -4.21
C LEU A 43 -18.55 12.42 -5.09
N PRO A 44 -18.28 11.75 -6.24
CA PRO A 44 -19.32 11.15 -7.06
C PRO A 44 -20.12 10.10 -6.28
N ALA A 45 -21.44 10.18 -6.37
CA ALA A 45 -22.32 9.22 -5.70
C ALA A 45 -22.23 7.83 -6.34
N VAL A 46 -22.25 6.81 -5.49
CA VAL A 46 -22.43 5.42 -5.87
C VAL A 46 -23.79 4.96 -5.33
N ASP A 47 -24.66 4.52 -6.21
CA ASP A 47 -26.00 4.12 -5.83
C ASP A 47 -26.05 2.68 -5.32
N PHE A 48 -25.91 2.52 -4.01
CA PHE A 48 -25.96 1.23 -3.34
C PHE A 48 -27.31 0.50 -3.57
N SER A 49 -28.42 1.24 -3.75
CA SER A 49 -29.75 0.63 -3.92
C SER A 49 -29.88 -0.17 -5.22
N LYS A 50 -29.00 0.09 -6.20
CA LYS A 50 -28.95 -0.62 -7.48
C LYS A 50 -28.06 -1.86 -7.45
N LEU A 51 -27.56 -2.27 -6.29
CA LEU A 51 -26.77 -3.48 -6.17
C LEU A 51 -27.53 -4.71 -6.65
N SER A 52 -26.96 -5.44 -7.60
CA SER A 52 -27.41 -6.78 -7.98
C SER A 52 -26.47 -7.85 -7.50
N ILE A 53 -27.01 -9.00 -7.10
CA ILE A 53 -26.24 -10.14 -6.59
C ILE A 53 -26.62 -11.40 -7.37
N THR A 54 -25.65 -11.92 -8.13
CA THR A 54 -25.79 -13.22 -8.81
C THR A 54 -24.90 -14.23 -8.09
N LYS A 55 -25.52 -15.22 -7.41
CA LYS A 55 -24.77 -16.26 -6.70
C LYS A 55 -24.33 -17.36 -7.66
N THR A 56 -23.16 -17.94 -7.40
CA THR A 56 -22.67 -19.10 -8.14
C THR A 56 -23.56 -20.33 -7.90
N SER A 57 -23.81 -21.09 -8.96
CA SER A 57 -24.47 -22.39 -8.88
C SER A 57 -23.52 -23.53 -8.50
N SER A 58 -22.22 -23.30 -8.58
CA SER A 58 -21.17 -24.32 -8.35
C SER A 58 -20.21 -23.84 -7.23
N PRO A 59 -20.62 -23.97 -5.97
CA PRO A 59 -19.82 -23.50 -4.84
C PRO A 59 -18.53 -24.32 -4.68
N LYS A 60 -17.38 -23.62 -4.57
CA LYS A 60 -16.07 -24.23 -4.31
C LYS A 60 -16.00 -24.79 -2.90
N GLN A 61 -15.12 -25.77 -2.69
CA GLN A 61 -14.81 -26.26 -1.34
C GLN A 61 -13.99 -25.21 -0.58
N ILE A 62 -14.22 -25.16 0.75
CA ILE A 62 -13.42 -24.34 1.64
C ILE A 62 -12.07 -25.02 1.83
N THR A 63 -11.00 -24.26 1.68
CA THR A 63 -9.65 -24.76 1.97
C THR A 63 -9.43 -24.75 3.48
N SER A 64 -8.91 -25.86 3.99
CA SER A 64 -8.63 -25.98 5.42
C SER A 64 -7.53 -25.00 5.87
N PRO A 65 -7.61 -24.45 7.09
CA PRO A 65 -6.69 -23.40 7.57
C PRO A 65 -5.23 -23.74 7.45
N GLU A 66 -4.82 -24.98 7.70
CA GLU A 66 -3.42 -25.44 7.62
C GLU A 66 -2.81 -25.31 6.22
N LYS A 67 -3.65 -25.22 5.18
CA LYS A 67 -3.23 -25.00 3.79
C LYS A 67 -3.23 -23.54 3.37
N LEU A 68 -3.69 -22.65 4.24
CA LEU A 68 -3.76 -21.22 4.00
C LEU A 68 -2.49 -20.52 4.49
N VAL A 69 -1.46 -20.47 3.67
CA VAL A 69 -0.28 -19.64 3.94
C VAL A 69 -0.35 -18.41 3.05
N PHE A 70 -0.26 -17.22 3.63
CA PHE A 70 -0.44 -15.96 2.89
C PHE A 70 0.43 -15.90 1.64
N GLY A 71 1.73 -16.12 1.77
CA GLY A 71 2.66 -16.10 0.63
C GLY A 71 2.35 -17.15 -0.44
N SER A 72 1.91 -18.36 -0.08
CA SER A 72 1.57 -19.42 -1.04
C SER A 72 0.24 -19.17 -1.73
N SER A 73 -0.73 -18.58 -1.04
CA SER A 73 -2.02 -18.18 -1.62
C SER A 73 -1.85 -17.10 -2.70
N PHE A 74 -0.91 -16.17 -2.51
CA PHE A 74 -0.59 -15.10 -3.48
C PHE A 74 0.36 -15.57 -4.59
N THR A 75 1.22 -16.54 -4.34
CA THR A 75 2.22 -17.01 -5.32
C THR A 75 1.70 -18.14 -6.22
N GLY A 76 0.45 -18.53 -6.10
CA GLY A 76 -0.12 -19.63 -6.88
C GLY A 76 0.40 -21.03 -6.50
N LYS A 77 1.23 -21.14 -5.47
CA LYS A 77 1.71 -22.45 -4.95
C LYS A 77 0.63 -23.20 -4.17
N CYS A 78 -0.40 -22.49 -3.74
CA CYS A 78 -1.60 -23.06 -3.18
C CYS A 78 -2.74 -22.89 -4.19
N THR A 79 -3.52 -23.92 -4.43
CA THR A 79 -4.74 -23.89 -5.27
C THR A 79 -5.88 -23.08 -4.62
N VAL A 80 -5.59 -22.31 -3.58
CA VAL A 80 -6.56 -21.46 -2.90
C VAL A 80 -6.85 -20.28 -3.79
N VAL A 81 -7.84 -20.47 -4.59
CA VAL A 81 -8.40 -19.48 -5.49
C VAL A 81 -9.27 -18.52 -4.68
N ALA A 82 -9.37 -17.28 -5.16
CA ALA A 82 -10.34 -16.27 -4.73
C ALA A 82 -11.65 -16.86 -4.20
N ALA A 83 -12.27 -16.16 -3.27
CA ALA A 83 -13.65 -16.41 -2.85
C ALA A 83 -14.58 -16.54 -4.08
N HIS A 84 -15.81 -17.00 -3.87
CA HIS A 84 -16.68 -17.36 -5.01
C HIS A 84 -17.11 -16.20 -5.86
N HIS A 85 -17.16 -15.01 -5.28
CA HIS A 85 -17.76 -13.84 -5.92
C HIS A 85 -16.76 -12.70 -5.99
N MET A 86 -17.08 -11.73 -6.85
CA MET A 86 -16.38 -10.46 -6.95
C MET A 86 -17.38 -9.33 -7.11
N LEU A 87 -17.07 -8.17 -6.55
CA LEU A 87 -17.80 -6.94 -6.81
C LEU A 87 -17.23 -6.29 -8.05
N MET A 88 -18.09 -5.78 -8.93
CA MET A 88 -17.73 -5.04 -10.13
C MET A 88 -18.53 -3.76 -10.22
N MET A 89 -17.86 -2.65 -10.52
CA MET A 89 -18.45 -1.33 -10.74
C MET A 89 -17.76 -0.67 -11.92
N ASN A 90 -18.50 -0.36 -12.97
CA ASN A 90 -17.98 0.36 -14.12
C ASN A 90 -18.27 1.85 -14.00
N TRP A 91 -17.40 2.64 -14.58
CA TRP A 91 -17.53 4.09 -14.68
C TRP A 91 -17.19 4.57 -16.08
N ASN A 92 -17.88 5.60 -16.53
CA ASN A 92 -17.50 6.34 -17.73
C ASN A 92 -17.81 7.83 -17.55
N THR A 93 -17.22 8.66 -18.41
CA THR A 93 -17.38 10.13 -18.36
C THR A 93 -18.78 10.62 -18.67
N LYS A 94 -19.61 9.82 -19.34
CA LYS A 94 -20.98 10.19 -19.75
C LYS A 94 -21.98 9.95 -18.62
N ASP A 95 -21.92 8.74 -18.02
CA ASP A 95 -22.96 8.25 -17.11
C ASP A 95 -22.48 8.23 -15.63
N GLY A 96 -21.18 8.45 -15.38
CA GLY A 96 -20.58 8.31 -14.05
C GLY A 96 -20.48 6.85 -13.60
N TRP A 97 -20.69 6.57 -12.32
CA TRP A 97 -20.72 5.21 -11.78
C TRP A 97 -22.00 4.49 -12.16
N LEU A 98 -21.84 3.33 -12.80
CA LEU A 98 -22.97 2.45 -13.15
C LEU A 98 -23.37 1.57 -11.96
N ALA A 99 -24.48 0.84 -12.09
CA ALA A 99 -24.99 -0.04 -11.05
C ALA A 99 -23.94 -1.07 -10.61
N PRO A 100 -23.68 -1.22 -9.28
CA PRO A 100 -22.75 -2.21 -8.77
C PRO A 100 -23.31 -3.63 -8.88
N ASN A 101 -22.43 -4.59 -9.14
CA ASN A 101 -22.79 -5.99 -9.29
C ASN A 101 -21.87 -6.90 -8.48
N ILE A 102 -22.42 -7.79 -7.67
CA ILE A 102 -21.70 -8.94 -7.11
C ILE A 102 -22.02 -10.15 -8.00
N VAL A 103 -20.99 -10.69 -8.61
CA VAL A 103 -21.08 -11.79 -9.58
C VAL A 103 -20.13 -12.94 -9.22
N PRO A 104 -20.33 -14.16 -9.74
CA PRO A 104 -19.36 -15.22 -9.59
C PRO A 104 -17.98 -14.76 -10.07
N TYR A 105 -16.92 -15.16 -9.35
CA TYR A 105 -15.54 -14.84 -9.72
C TYR A 105 -15.24 -15.32 -11.13
N GLN A 106 -14.82 -14.40 -11.99
CA GLN A 106 -14.62 -14.64 -13.42
C GLN A 106 -13.42 -13.86 -13.96
N LYS A 107 -12.97 -14.21 -15.15
CA LYS A 107 -11.94 -13.47 -15.89
C LYS A 107 -12.51 -12.12 -16.31
N LEU A 108 -11.67 -11.09 -16.33
CA LEU A 108 -11.99 -9.80 -16.95
C LEU A 108 -11.70 -9.91 -18.46
N SER A 109 -12.68 -9.50 -19.27
CA SER A 109 -12.49 -9.38 -20.72
C SER A 109 -12.19 -7.91 -21.04
N LEU A 110 -10.95 -7.63 -21.45
CA LEU A 110 -10.47 -6.30 -21.78
C LEU A 110 -9.84 -6.32 -23.19
N ASP A 111 -10.02 -5.22 -23.92
CA ASP A 111 -9.36 -5.03 -25.22
C ASP A 111 -7.83 -4.97 -25.02
N PRO A 112 -7.00 -5.56 -25.91
CA PRO A 112 -5.55 -5.47 -25.82
C PRO A 112 -4.99 -4.05 -25.79
N SER A 113 -5.67 -3.07 -26.37
CA SER A 113 -5.30 -1.65 -26.31
C SER A 113 -5.74 -0.93 -25.03
N THR A 114 -6.32 -1.65 -24.06
CA THR A 114 -6.76 -1.04 -22.79
C THR A 114 -5.62 -0.33 -22.09
N CYS A 115 -5.81 0.93 -21.75
CA CYS A 115 -4.75 1.84 -21.27
C CYS A 115 -4.03 1.36 -20.00
N VAL A 116 -4.68 0.55 -19.14
CA VAL A 116 -4.03 -0.03 -17.96
C VAL A 116 -2.83 -0.90 -18.34
N PHE A 117 -2.88 -1.63 -19.45
CA PHE A 117 -1.80 -2.53 -19.87
C PHE A 117 -0.55 -1.77 -20.34
N HIS A 118 -0.70 -0.55 -20.82
CA HIS A 118 0.37 0.21 -21.45
C HIS A 118 0.92 1.32 -20.54
N TYR A 119 0.08 1.91 -19.68
CA TYR A 119 0.41 3.13 -18.93
C TYR A 119 0.16 3.03 -17.43
N ALA A 120 -0.10 1.83 -16.93
CA ALA A 120 -0.28 1.55 -15.50
C ALA A 120 -1.34 2.45 -14.82
N PHE A 121 -2.43 2.76 -15.53
CA PHE A 121 -3.61 3.40 -14.92
C PHE A 121 -4.28 2.42 -13.97
N GLU A 122 -3.62 2.14 -12.84
CA GLU A 122 -4.06 1.17 -11.85
C GLU A 122 -3.65 1.60 -10.44
N CYS A 123 -4.58 1.45 -9.51
CA CYS A 123 -4.32 1.55 -8.09
C CYS A 123 -5.16 0.52 -7.33
N PHE A 124 -4.73 0.16 -6.12
CA PHE A 124 -5.37 -0.90 -5.38
C PHE A 124 -5.35 -0.66 -3.88
N GLU A 125 -6.13 -1.47 -3.17
CA GLU A 125 -6.14 -1.52 -1.73
C GLU A 125 -5.98 -2.94 -1.20
N GLY A 126 -5.66 -3.03 0.08
CA GLY A 126 -5.62 -4.28 0.81
C GLY A 126 -6.20 -4.09 2.20
N MET A 127 -7.24 -4.83 2.50
CA MET A 127 -7.88 -4.88 3.81
C MET A 127 -8.23 -6.32 4.17
N LYS A 128 -8.68 -6.56 5.38
CA LYS A 128 -9.01 -7.90 5.85
C LYS A 128 -10.37 -7.91 6.56
N ALA A 129 -11.11 -9.01 6.38
CA ALA A 129 -12.26 -9.34 7.21
C ALA A 129 -11.89 -10.46 8.17
N TYR A 130 -12.38 -10.33 9.42
CA TYR A 130 -12.13 -11.26 10.51
C TYR A 130 -13.44 -11.77 11.06
N LYS A 131 -13.44 -12.98 11.65
CA LYS A 131 -14.53 -13.45 12.52
C LYS A 131 -14.11 -13.33 13.97
N ASP A 132 -14.99 -12.76 14.77
CA ASP A 132 -14.84 -12.77 16.23
C ASP A 132 -15.30 -14.11 16.83
N LYS A 133 -15.08 -14.28 18.13
CA LYS A 133 -15.47 -15.51 18.88
C LYS A 133 -16.97 -15.82 18.87
N ASN A 134 -17.81 -14.85 18.54
CA ASN A 134 -19.26 -14.99 18.45
C ASN A 134 -19.75 -15.20 17.01
N GLY A 135 -18.81 -15.30 16.04
CA GLY A 135 -19.10 -15.40 14.61
C GLY A 135 -19.41 -14.07 13.93
N GLY A 136 -19.29 -12.95 14.65
CA GLY A 136 -19.44 -11.60 14.09
C GLY A 136 -18.35 -11.30 13.08
N ILE A 137 -18.71 -10.66 11.94
CA ILE A 137 -17.79 -10.30 10.88
C ILE A 137 -17.37 -8.84 11.06
N ARG A 138 -16.06 -8.60 10.99
CA ARG A 138 -15.46 -7.28 11.20
C ARG A 138 -14.55 -6.90 10.05
N LEU A 139 -14.66 -5.64 9.61
CA LEU A 139 -13.66 -4.97 8.77
C LEU A 139 -12.82 -4.04 9.68
N PHE A 140 -11.52 -3.97 9.43
CA PHE A 140 -10.63 -3.11 10.22
C PHE A 140 -10.31 -1.83 9.44
N ARG A 141 -10.83 -0.68 9.89
CA ARG A 141 -10.60 0.68 9.36
C ARG A 141 -10.80 0.82 7.83
N PRO A 142 -11.90 0.34 7.27
CA PRO A 142 -12.18 0.40 5.83
C PRO A 142 -12.28 1.85 5.32
N ASP A 143 -12.69 2.80 6.16
CA ASP A 143 -12.72 4.24 5.89
C ASP A 143 -11.36 4.75 5.40
N LYS A 144 -10.29 4.41 6.10
CA LYS A 144 -8.91 4.80 5.73
C LYS A 144 -8.45 4.17 4.42
N ASN A 145 -8.84 2.94 4.15
CA ASN A 145 -8.56 2.30 2.86
C ASN A 145 -9.27 3.01 1.71
N MET A 146 -10.56 3.36 1.87
CA MET A 146 -11.32 4.05 0.82
C MET A 146 -10.83 5.49 0.60
N GLU A 147 -10.46 6.20 1.67
CA GLU A 147 -9.80 7.50 1.56
C GLU A 147 -8.51 7.41 0.73
N ARG A 148 -7.66 6.43 1.02
CA ARG A 148 -6.38 6.24 0.33
C ARG A 148 -6.56 5.76 -1.11
N LEU A 149 -7.57 4.91 -1.40
CA LEU A 149 -7.90 4.51 -2.76
C LEU A 149 -8.34 5.73 -3.59
N ASN A 150 -9.15 6.61 -3.03
CA ASN A 150 -9.54 7.87 -3.66
C ASN A 150 -8.34 8.81 -3.90
N LYS A 151 -7.42 8.93 -2.94
CA LYS A 151 -6.16 9.69 -3.11
C LYS A 151 -5.31 9.12 -4.25
N SER A 152 -5.21 7.79 -4.33
CA SER A 152 -4.45 7.09 -5.39
C SER A 152 -5.11 7.24 -6.75
N SER A 153 -6.42 7.02 -6.86
CA SER A 153 -7.20 7.19 -8.08
C SER A 153 -7.06 8.60 -8.64
N LYS A 154 -7.26 9.62 -7.77
CA LYS A 154 -7.13 11.03 -8.16
C LYS A 154 -5.75 11.36 -8.73
N ARG A 155 -4.66 10.77 -8.17
CA ARG A 155 -3.29 11.06 -8.60
C ARG A 155 -3.00 10.63 -10.03
N ILE A 156 -3.66 9.57 -10.50
CA ILE A 156 -3.52 9.03 -11.85
C ILE A 156 -4.75 9.26 -12.72
N ALA A 157 -5.52 10.31 -12.42
CA ALA A 157 -6.70 10.72 -13.19
C ALA A 157 -7.77 9.64 -13.36
N LEU A 158 -7.86 8.67 -12.45
CA LEU A 158 -8.99 7.74 -12.35
C LEU A 158 -10.14 8.38 -11.54
N PRO A 159 -11.39 7.91 -11.71
CA PRO A 159 -12.52 8.47 -10.99
C PRO A 159 -12.41 8.26 -9.47
N THR A 160 -12.90 9.21 -8.72
CA THR A 160 -13.14 9.07 -7.28
C THR A 160 -14.58 8.59 -7.03
N PHE A 161 -14.87 8.18 -5.81
CA PHE A 161 -16.16 7.57 -5.46
C PHE A 161 -16.53 7.85 -4.00
N ASP A 162 -17.80 7.62 -3.66
CA ASP A 162 -18.28 7.61 -2.28
C ASP A 162 -17.69 6.43 -1.50
N GLY A 163 -16.72 6.70 -0.61
CA GLY A 163 -16.01 5.68 0.16
C GLY A 163 -16.92 4.90 1.11
N GLU A 164 -17.96 5.53 1.68
CA GLU A 164 -18.92 4.87 2.56
C GLU A 164 -19.80 3.88 1.78
N ALA A 165 -20.30 4.29 0.60
CA ALA A 165 -21.09 3.41 -0.25
C ALA A 165 -20.27 2.21 -0.72
N VAL A 166 -19.01 2.40 -1.14
CA VAL A 166 -18.13 1.28 -1.53
C VAL A 166 -17.78 0.39 -0.35
N THR A 167 -17.61 0.93 0.85
CA THR A 167 -17.42 0.13 2.07
C THR A 167 -18.64 -0.77 2.35
N LYS A 168 -19.86 -0.24 2.19
CA LYS A 168 -21.11 -1.04 2.31
C LYS A 168 -21.18 -2.15 1.26
N LEU A 169 -20.82 -1.85 0.02
CA LEU A 169 -20.76 -2.85 -1.06
C LEU A 169 -19.74 -3.96 -0.78
N ILE A 170 -18.57 -3.61 -0.25
CA ILE A 170 -17.57 -4.59 0.20
C ILE A 170 -18.13 -5.43 1.33
N GLY A 171 -18.88 -4.84 2.28
CA GLY A 171 -19.57 -5.55 3.34
C GLY A 171 -20.56 -6.59 2.79
N GLU A 172 -21.34 -6.27 1.76
CA GLU A 172 -22.25 -7.22 1.11
C GLU A 172 -21.50 -8.36 0.41
N LEU A 173 -20.38 -8.06 -0.30
CA LEU A 173 -19.53 -9.10 -0.87
C LEU A 173 -19.01 -10.05 0.22
N VAL A 174 -18.53 -9.51 1.33
CA VAL A 174 -18.02 -10.30 2.46
C VAL A 174 -19.13 -11.14 3.11
N LYS A 175 -20.35 -10.63 3.23
CA LYS A 175 -21.51 -11.40 3.72
C LYS A 175 -21.84 -12.58 2.78
N VAL A 176 -21.87 -12.35 1.48
CA VAL A 176 -22.13 -13.39 0.48
C VAL A 176 -21.09 -14.51 0.56
N ASP A 177 -19.83 -14.16 0.79
CA ASP A 177 -18.70 -15.09 0.86
C ASP A 177 -18.21 -15.37 2.30
N SER A 178 -19.03 -15.09 3.31
CA SER A 178 -18.67 -15.16 4.75
C SER A 178 -18.12 -16.52 5.20
N ARG A 179 -18.50 -17.60 4.54
CA ARG A 179 -18.00 -18.94 4.82
C ARG A 179 -16.49 -19.11 4.50
N PHE A 180 -15.89 -18.20 3.73
CA PHE A 180 -14.46 -18.19 3.43
C PHE A 180 -13.62 -17.43 4.44
N ILE A 181 -14.23 -16.77 5.42
CA ILE A 181 -13.50 -16.15 6.52
C ILE A 181 -13.10 -17.26 7.49
N PRO A 182 -11.79 -17.59 7.63
CA PRO A 182 -11.38 -18.64 8.55
C PRO A 182 -11.62 -18.20 10.01
N GLU A 183 -11.94 -19.15 10.87
CA GLU A 183 -12.23 -18.89 12.28
C GLU A 183 -10.99 -18.89 13.18
N ALA A 184 -9.86 -19.43 12.68
CA ALA A 184 -8.63 -19.50 13.44
C ALA A 184 -7.95 -18.13 13.58
N ARG A 185 -7.40 -17.84 14.78
CA ARG A 185 -6.60 -16.62 15.04
C ARG A 185 -5.33 -16.62 14.17
N GLY A 186 -4.96 -15.46 13.64
CA GLY A 186 -3.90 -15.32 12.64
C GLY A 186 -4.37 -15.51 11.19
N TYR A 187 -5.63 -15.91 11.00
CA TYR A 187 -6.26 -16.10 9.69
C TYR A 187 -7.30 -15.03 9.39
N SER A 188 -7.60 -14.78 8.13
CA SER A 188 -8.55 -13.76 7.71
C SER A 188 -8.99 -13.97 6.26
N LEU A 189 -10.01 -13.22 5.84
CA LEU A 189 -10.31 -13.05 4.43
C LEU A 189 -9.63 -11.77 3.94
N TYR A 190 -8.64 -11.90 3.06
CA TYR A 190 -7.99 -10.76 2.44
C TYR A 190 -8.84 -10.23 1.30
N ILE A 191 -9.05 -8.91 1.27
CA ILE A 191 -9.91 -8.22 0.33
C ILE A 191 -9.03 -7.27 -0.50
N ARG A 192 -9.15 -7.32 -1.84
CA ARG A 192 -8.37 -6.55 -2.80
C ARG A 192 -9.28 -5.71 -3.70
N PRO A 193 -9.65 -4.49 -3.27
CA PRO A 193 -10.18 -3.49 -4.18
C PRO A 193 -9.11 -3.05 -5.17
N THR A 194 -9.48 -2.98 -6.46
CA THR A 194 -8.58 -2.55 -7.53
C THR A 194 -9.34 -1.65 -8.49
N MET A 195 -8.77 -0.50 -8.82
CA MET A 195 -9.29 0.47 -9.79
C MET A 195 -8.38 0.47 -11.01
N ILE A 196 -8.95 0.29 -12.19
CA ILE A 196 -8.22 0.30 -13.46
C ILE A 196 -8.88 1.23 -14.48
N GLY A 197 -8.07 1.88 -15.31
CA GLY A 197 -8.54 2.53 -16.53
C GLY A 197 -8.84 1.50 -17.61
N THR A 198 -10.05 1.55 -18.17
CA THR A 198 -10.54 0.54 -19.13
C THR A 198 -10.69 1.06 -20.55
N GLN A 199 -10.34 2.32 -20.83
CA GLN A 199 -10.40 2.88 -22.17
C GLN A 199 -9.48 2.12 -23.13
N ALA A 200 -10.03 1.67 -24.25
CA ALA A 200 -9.29 1.06 -25.37
C ALA A 200 -8.62 2.17 -26.19
N THR A 201 -7.33 2.44 -25.91
CA THR A 201 -6.54 3.46 -26.60
C THR A 201 -5.05 3.28 -26.33
N LEU A 202 -4.22 3.59 -27.33
CA LEU A 202 -2.76 3.71 -27.16
C LEU A 202 -2.31 5.15 -26.92
N GLY A 203 -3.24 6.10 -26.83
CA GLY A 203 -2.95 7.50 -26.49
C GLY A 203 -2.84 7.70 -24.98
N VAL A 204 -1.86 8.51 -24.54
CA VAL A 204 -1.66 8.85 -23.12
C VAL A 204 -2.54 10.04 -22.75
N ASN A 205 -3.75 9.76 -22.28
CA ASN A 205 -4.72 10.74 -21.82
C ASN A 205 -5.44 10.22 -20.56
N PRO A 206 -6.11 11.09 -19.78
CA PRO A 206 -7.00 10.63 -18.74
C PRO A 206 -8.04 9.65 -19.28
N PRO A 207 -8.21 8.46 -18.69
CA PRO A 207 -9.18 7.48 -19.18
C PRO A 207 -10.61 8.01 -19.12
N ASN A 208 -11.39 7.78 -20.18
CA ASN A 208 -12.81 8.11 -20.23
C ASN A 208 -13.71 6.98 -19.67
N SER A 209 -13.12 5.85 -19.34
CA SER A 209 -13.77 4.73 -18.68
C SER A 209 -12.84 4.04 -17.68
N ALA A 210 -13.42 3.51 -16.62
CA ALA A 210 -12.72 2.83 -15.55
C ALA A 210 -13.57 1.70 -14.94
N MET A 211 -12.93 0.79 -14.22
CA MET A 211 -13.58 -0.26 -13.47
C MET A 211 -12.98 -0.34 -12.07
N LEU A 212 -13.83 -0.31 -11.05
CA LEU A 212 -13.50 -0.75 -9.70
C LEU A 212 -13.99 -2.18 -9.54
N PHE A 213 -13.09 -3.10 -9.22
CA PHE A 213 -13.50 -4.46 -8.86
C PHE A 213 -12.88 -4.85 -7.52
N VAL A 214 -13.56 -5.75 -6.80
CA VAL A 214 -13.08 -6.25 -5.52
C VAL A 214 -13.11 -7.76 -5.54
N ILE A 215 -11.95 -8.36 -5.27
CA ILE A 215 -11.80 -9.80 -5.08
C ILE A 215 -11.36 -10.09 -3.66
N ALA A 216 -11.58 -11.32 -3.20
CA ALA A 216 -11.18 -11.74 -1.87
C ALA A 216 -10.59 -13.15 -1.88
N CYS A 217 -9.71 -13.45 -0.93
CA CYS A 217 -9.20 -14.81 -0.73
C CYS A 217 -8.94 -15.08 0.77
N PRO A 218 -9.23 -16.30 1.27
CA PRO A 218 -8.83 -16.68 2.61
C PRO A 218 -7.30 -16.76 2.70
N VAL A 219 -6.74 -16.28 3.80
CA VAL A 219 -5.29 -16.25 4.04
C VAL A 219 -4.98 -16.64 5.48
N GLY A 220 -3.83 -17.29 5.66
CA GLY A 220 -3.21 -17.56 6.96
C GLY A 220 -2.06 -16.60 7.28
N PRO A 221 -1.15 -17.01 8.18
CA PRO A 221 0.03 -16.23 8.55
C PRO A 221 0.85 -15.80 7.33
N TYR A 222 1.39 -14.57 7.38
CA TYR A 222 2.12 -13.99 6.25
C TYR A 222 3.39 -14.78 5.91
N TYR A 223 4.16 -15.15 6.92
CA TYR A 223 5.35 -15.99 6.74
C TYR A 223 5.05 -17.45 7.06
N PRO A 224 5.55 -18.39 6.25
CA PRO A 224 5.40 -19.83 6.53
C PRO A 224 5.98 -20.27 7.87
N THR A 225 6.99 -19.53 8.35
CA THR A 225 7.67 -19.76 9.64
C THR A 225 6.89 -19.20 10.84
N GLY A 226 5.73 -18.56 10.60
CA GLY A 226 4.97 -17.86 11.63
C GLY A 226 5.53 -16.48 11.98
N PHE A 227 5.30 -16.03 13.20
CA PHE A 227 5.76 -14.72 13.69
C PHE A 227 7.24 -14.81 14.11
N LYS A 228 8.15 -14.58 13.16
CA LYS A 228 9.59 -14.61 13.35
C LYS A 228 10.26 -13.34 12.85
N ALA A 229 11.37 -12.99 13.49
CA ALA A 229 12.18 -11.85 13.08
C ALA A 229 12.86 -12.13 11.73
N ILE A 230 12.90 -11.12 10.87
CA ILE A 230 13.50 -11.15 9.54
C ILE A 230 14.80 -10.35 9.50
N SER A 231 15.66 -10.67 8.51
CA SER A 231 16.87 -9.91 8.21
C SER A 231 16.68 -9.09 6.93
N LEU A 232 17.22 -7.87 6.93
CA LEU A 232 17.04 -6.89 5.85
C LEU A 232 18.35 -6.57 5.16
N GLU A 233 18.29 -6.24 3.87
CA GLU A 233 19.36 -5.56 3.14
C GLU A 233 19.01 -4.07 3.01
N ALA A 234 19.87 -3.19 3.53
CA ALA A 234 19.78 -1.75 3.31
C ALA A 234 20.13 -1.45 1.84
N THR A 235 19.17 -0.89 1.12
CA THR A 235 19.23 -0.71 -0.33
C THR A 235 19.27 0.78 -0.67
N ASP A 236 20.39 1.24 -1.23
CA ASP A 236 20.68 2.60 -1.65
C ASP A 236 20.81 2.76 -3.17
N TYR A 237 21.08 1.66 -3.89
CA TYR A 237 21.29 1.63 -5.35
C TYR A 237 19.98 1.68 -6.15
N ALA A 238 18.84 1.45 -5.52
CA ALA A 238 17.52 1.50 -6.12
C ALA A 238 16.59 2.37 -5.28
N VAL A 239 15.98 3.37 -5.92
CA VAL A 239 15.08 4.32 -5.25
C VAL A 239 13.63 3.86 -5.40
N ARG A 240 12.97 3.57 -4.27
CA ARG A 240 11.55 3.19 -4.25
C ARG A 240 10.62 4.37 -4.48
N ALA A 241 10.96 5.53 -3.91
CA ALA A 241 10.12 6.72 -3.92
C ALA A 241 10.98 7.98 -3.74
N TRP A 242 10.47 9.11 -4.23
CA TRP A 242 11.14 10.42 -4.13
C TRP A 242 10.13 11.54 -3.91
N PRO A 243 10.52 12.68 -3.35
CA PRO A 243 9.64 13.85 -3.16
C PRO A 243 9.01 14.30 -4.49
N GLY A 244 7.68 14.52 -4.50
CA GLY A 244 6.93 14.87 -5.71
C GLY A 244 6.59 13.68 -6.63
N GLY A 245 7.12 12.50 -6.34
CA GLY A 245 6.77 11.25 -7.01
C GLY A 245 5.39 10.72 -6.61
N VAL A 246 5.25 9.42 -6.61
CA VAL A 246 3.98 8.71 -6.30
C VAL A 246 4.14 7.65 -5.20
N GLY A 247 5.25 7.68 -4.45
CA GLY A 247 5.57 6.71 -3.41
C GLY A 247 4.56 6.66 -2.26
N ASP A 248 3.85 7.76 -2.02
CA ASP A 248 2.77 7.90 -1.05
C ASP A 248 1.40 7.43 -1.56
N LYS A 249 1.31 6.98 -2.82
CA LYS A 249 0.09 6.46 -3.44
C LYS A 249 0.20 4.94 -3.62
N LYS A 250 -0.94 4.24 -3.51
CA LYS A 250 -0.96 2.78 -3.65
C LYS A 250 -1.21 2.38 -5.10
N LEU A 251 -0.21 2.66 -5.96
CA LEU A 251 -0.23 2.37 -7.39
C LEU A 251 0.52 1.09 -7.70
N GLY A 252 0.04 0.27 -8.63
CA GLY A 252 0.75 -0.92 -9.10
C GLY A 252 2.14 -0.63 -9.64
N ALA A 253 2.32 0.52 -10.29
CA ALA A 253 3.60 1.01 -10.80
C ALA A 253 4.71 1.13 -9.74
N ASN A 254 4.38 1.31 -8.46
CA ASN A 254 5.37 1.37 -7.38
C ASN A 254 5.91 -0.01 -6.96
N TYR A 255 5.26 -1.11 -7.36
CA TYR A 255 5.59 -2.44 -6.87
C TYR A 255 6.51 -3.23 -7.80
N ALA A 256 6.26 -3.20 -9.10
CA ALA A 256 7.06 -3.94 -10.08
C ALA A 256 8.56 -3.58 -10.03
N PRO A 257 8.98 -2.31 -9.95
CA PRO A 257 10.41 -1.94 -9.86
C PRO A 257 11.11 -2.46 -8.58
N CYS A 258 10.37 -2.76 -7.52
CA CYS A 258 10.92 -3.26 -6.26
C CYS A 258 11.27 -4.76 -6.30
N ILE A 259 10.78 -5.50 -7.32
CA ILE A 259 10.96 -6.96 -7.37
C ILE A 259 12.42 -7.35 -7.61
N LEU A 260 13.11 -6.69 -8.54
CA LEU A 260 14.51 -7.02 -8.81
C LEU A 260 15.41 -6.80 -7.59
N PRO A 261 15.40 -5.63 -6.91
CA PRO A 261 16.14 -5.46 -5.66
C PRO A 261 15.79 -6.50 -4.59
N GLN A 262 14.52 -6.90 -4.47
CA GLN A 262 14.11 -7.93 -3.53
C GLN A 262 14.72 -9.31 -3.87
N LEU A 263 14.78 -9.66 -5.15
CA LEU A 263 15.43 -10.90 -5.60
C LEU A 263 16.94 -10.87 -5.30
N GLU A 264 17.60 -9.73 -5.48
CA GLU A 264 19.02 -9.57 -5.15
C GLU A 264 19.27 -9.70 -3.64
N ALA A 265 18.43 -9.09 -2.81
CA ALA A 265 18.50 -9.27 -1.35
C ALA A 265 18.28 -10.75 -0.95
N ALA A 266 17.31 -11.43 -1.57
CA ALA A 266 17.02 -12.84 -1.31
C ALA A 266 18.18 -13.76 -1.67
N LYS A 267 18.93 -13.52 -2.76
CA LYS A 267 20.15 -14.27 -3.13
C LYS A 267 21.23 -14.17 -2.05
N LYS A 268 21.27 -13.07 -1.30
CA LYS A 268 22.20 -12.84 -0.18
C LYS A 268 21.67 -13.36 1.16
N GLY A 269 20.46 -13.97 1.18
CA GLY A 269 19.85 -14.54 2.38
C GLY A 269 18.93 -13.58 3.17
N PHE A 270 18.69 -12.36 2.67
CA PHE A 270 17.81 -11.39 3.32
C PHE A 270 16.37 -11.56 2.85
N GLN A 271 15.42 -11.37 3.77
CA GLN A 271 14.00 -11.57 3.49
C GLN A 271 13.34 -10.35 2.84
N GLN A 272 13.87 -9.14 3.10
CA GLN A 272 13.31 -7.88 2.58
C GLN A 272 14.41 -6.82 2.39
N ASN A 273 14.10 -5.79 1.59
CA ASN A 273 14.89 -4.58 1.47
C ASN A 273 14.49 -3.56 2.55
N LEU A 274 15.46 -2.85 3.12
CA LEU A 274 15.27 -1.59 3.81
C LEU A 274 15.59 -0.47 2.83
N TRP A 275 14.57 0.29 2.39
CA TRP A 275 14.74 1.32 1.39
C TRP A 275 15.34 2.57 1.99
N LEU A 276 16.51 2.96 1.48
CA LEU A 276 17.21 4.19 1.83
C LEU A 276 16.96 5.27 0.76
N PHE A 277 16.97 6.54 1.17
CA PHE A 277 16.76 7.66 0.26
C PHE A 277 17.77 8.78 0.48
N GLY A 278 18.38 9.22 -0.64
CA GLY A 278 19.30 10.35 -0.70
C GLY A 278 20.70 10.05 -0.12
N GLU A 279 21.61 11.01 -0.24
CA GLU A 279 23.00 10.90 0.24
C GLU A 279 23.08 10.67 1.76
N GLU A 280 22.11 11.19 2.48
CA GLU A 280 21.99 11.03 3.94
C GLU A 280 21.46 9.66 4.36
N GLU A 281 21.10 8.79 3.40
CA GLU A 281 20.60 7.44 3.63
C GLU A 281 19.40 7.41 4.60
N TYR A 282 18.42 8.31 4.38
CA TYR A 282 17.20 8.32 5.19
C TYR A 282 16.43 7.01 5.02
N VAL A 283 16.08 6.41 6.13
CA VAL A 283 15.26 5.20 6.16
C VAL A 283 13.81 5.55 5.83
N THR A 284 13.22 4.85 4.88
CA THR A 284 11.85 5.11 4.44
C THR A 284 10.90 3.95 4.77
N GLU A 285 11.02 2.83 4.09
CA GLU A 285 10.15 1.67 4.25
C GLU A 285 10.93 0.36 4.23
N VAL A 286 10.34 -0.71 4.78
CA VAL A 286 10.86 -2.07 4.71
C VAL A 286 10.00 -2.93 3.79
N GLY A 287 10.56 -3.34 2.65
CA GLY A 287 9.79 -4.04 1.62
C GLY A 287 8.57 -3.24 1.19
N THR A 288 7.36 -3.71 1.54
CA THR A 288 6.07 -3.06 1.31
C THR A 288 5.37 -2.62 2.61
N MET A 289 6.14 -2.43 3.67
CA MET A 289 5.66 -2.05 5.02
C MET A 289 6.32 -0.74 5.46
N ASN A 290 5.63 0.01 6.32
CA ASN A 290 6.25 1.12 7.03
C ASN A 290 7.18 0.59 8.13
N LEU A 291 8.26 1.31 8.42
CA LEU A 291 9.23 0.93 9.44
C LEU A 291 8.99 1.70 10.74
N PHE A 292 9.21 1.03 11.86
CA PHE A 292 9.27 1.59 13.21
C PHE A 292 10.59 1.19 13.87
N VAL A 293 11.22 2.15 14.56
CA VAL A 293 12.48 1.99 15.27
C VAL A 293 12.29 2.45 16.71
N ALA A 294 12.54 1.58 17.66
CA ALA A 294 12.52 1.90 19.08
C ALA A 294 13.97 2.09 19.58
N ILE A 295 14.29 3.28 20.08
CA ILE A 295 15.62 3.61 20.59
C ILE A 295 15.52 4.29 21.96
N LYS A 296 16.61 4.22 22.72
CA LYS A 296 16.83 5.05 23.91
C LYS A 296 17.55 6.33 23.48
N ASP A 297 16.94 7.49 23.70
CA ASP A 297 17.56 8.77 23.37
C ASP A 297 18.86 8.96 24.16
N LYS A 298 19.92 9.37 23.47
CA LYS A 298 21.26 9.50 24.04
C LYS A 298 21.38 10.55 25.12
N LYS A 299 20.59 11.65 25.00
CA LYS A 299 20.69 12.81 25.88
C LYS A 299 19.77 12.69 27.10
N THR A 300 18.53 12.28 26.84
CA THR A 300 17.48 12.22 27.87
C THR A 300 17.37 10.86 28.53
N GLY A 301 17.87 9.79 27.89
CA GLY A 301 17.67 8.41 28.31
C GLY A 301 16.24 7.88 28.12
N GLN A 302 15.36 8.69 27.54
CA GLN A 302 13.95 8.36 27.31
C GLN A 302 13.81 7.41 26.12
N ASN A 303 12.85 6.49 26.17
CA ASN A 303 12.54 5.62 25.05
C ASN A 303 11.73 6.38 23.99
N GLU A 304 12.14 6.27 22.74
CA GLU A 304 11.48 6.87 21.59
C GLU A 304 11.10 5.80 20.57
N LEU A 305 9.84 5.81 20.12
CA LEU A 305 9.35 5.03 18.97
C LEU A 305 9.24 5.96 17.76
N ILE A 306 10.05 5.68 16.74
CA ILE A 306 10.24 6.55 15.57
C ILE A 306 9.71 5.86 14.32
N THR A 307 9.06 6.62 13.45
CA THR A 307 8.76 6.24 12.07
C THR A 307 8.99 7.40 11.13
N ALA A 308 9.21 7.14 9.85
CA ALA A 308 9.39 8.18 8.84
C ALA A 308 8.15 9.08 8.72
N PRO A 309 8.32 10.39 8.47
CA PRO A 309 7.21 11.34 8.30
C PRO A 309 6.50 11.13 6.96
N LEU A 310 5.26 11.62 6.85
CA LEU A 310 4.49 11.60 5.61
C LEU A 310 4.94 12.76 4.68
N ASP A 311 6.13 12.66 4.13
CA ASP A 311 6.75 13.68 3.25
C ASP A 311 6.61 13.35 1.75
N GLY A 312 5.80 12.36 1.40
CA GLY A 312 5.57 11.90 0.02
C GLY A 312 6.47 10.74 -0.41
N THR A 313 7.42 10.31 0.42
CA THR A 313 8.32 9.17 0.12
C THR A 313 7.84 7.83 0.65
N ILE A 314 6.88 7.82 1.59
CA ILE A 314 6.31 6.62 2.18
C ILE A 314 4.80 6.55 1.99
N LEU A 315 4.26 5.35 1.99
CA LEU A 315 2.81 5.14 1.95
C LEU A 315 2.17 5.53 3.29
N GLU A 316 1.03 6.23 3.25
CA GLU A 316 0.16 6.49 4.41
C GLU A 316 -0.46 5.17 4.90
N GLY A 317 0.30 4.34 5.64
CA GLY A 317 -0.13 3.02 6.04
C GLY A 317 -1.27 3.05 7.07
N VAL A 318 -2.35 2.28 6.84
CA VAL A 318 -3.43 2.14 7.84
C VAL A 318 -2.91 1.47 9.11
N THR A 319 -2.07 0.46 8.98
CA THR A 319 -1.40 -0.17 10.14
C THR A 319 -0.41 0.79 10.80
N ARG A 320 0.33 1.60 10.01
CA ARG A 320 1.21 2.64 10.57
C ARG A 320 0.44 3.63 11.44
N ASP A 321 -0.67 4.16 10.94
CA ASP A 321 -1.53 5.09 11.69
C ASP A 321 -2.11 4.43 12.95
N SER A 322 -2.47 3.14 12.87
CA SER A 322 -2.94 2.38 14.02
C SER A 322 -1.85 2.20 15.08
N VAL A 323 -0.62 1.86 14.67
CA VAL A 323 0.53 1.76 15.58
C VAL A 323 0.81 3.09 16.27
N LEU A 324 0.85 4.20 15.51
CA LEU A 324 1.09 5.53 16.07
C LEU A 324 0.02 5.93 17.10
N THR A 325 -1.26 5.68 16.79
CA THR A 325 -2.38 5.99 17.69
C THR A 325 -2.26 5.18 18.98
N LEU A 326 -2.15 3.85 18.88
CA LEU A 326 -2.04 2.97 20.03
C LEU A 326 -0.75 3.22 20.86
N ALA A 327 0.37 3.53 20.19
CA ALA A 327 1.60 3.88 20.89
C ALA A 327 1.44 5.17 21.69
N ARG A 328 0.84 6.22 21.12
CA ARG A 328 0.57 7.48 21.84
C ARG A 328 -0.37 7.27 23.02
N GLU A 329 -1.41 6.47 22.85
CA GLU A 329 -2.40 6.16 23.89
C GLU A 329 -1.84 5.28 25.02
N ARG A 330 -1.02 4.28 24.70
CA ARG A 330 -0.65 3.21 25.63
C ARG A 330 0.83 3.21 26.07
N LEU A 331 1.75 3.64 25.20
CA LEU A 331 3.17 3.79 25.57
C LEU A 331 3.44 5.21 26.08
N GLY A 332 2.77 6.24 25.59
CA GLY A 332 2.93 7.62 26.04
C GLY A 332 2.81 7.76 27.57
N PRO A 333 1.75 7.25 28.23
CA PRO A 333 1.62 7.26 29.70
C PRO A 333 2.72 6.48 30.44
N ARG A 334 3.42 5.58 29.73
CA ARG A 334 4.57 4.81 30.25
C ARG A 334 5.91 5.53 30.05
N GLY A 335 5.88 6.80 29.61
CA GLY A 335 7.06 7.64 29.43
C GLY A 335 7.74 7.50 28.07
N TRP A 336 7.10 6.89 27.06
CA TRP A 336 7.62 6.85 25.71
C TRP A 336 7.30 8.11 24.92
N VAL A 337 8.25 8.56 24.09
CA VAL A 337 8.02 9.53 23.02
C VAL A 337 7.67 8.80 21.75
N VAL A 338 6.67 9.29 21.00
CA VAL A 338 6.27 8.74 19.69
C VAL A 338 6.47 9.82 18.63
N SER A 339 7.43 9.59 17.74
CA SER A 339 7.92 10.60 16.80
C SER A 339 7.73 10.20 15.35
N GLU A 340 7.32 11.17 14.56
CA GLU A 340 7.33 11.10 13.09
C GLU A 340 8.45 12.01 12.58
N ARG A 341 9.63 11.44 12.38
CA ARG A 341 10.82 12.20 11.94
C ARG A 341 11.69 11.40 11.00
N LYS A 342 12.49 12.10 10.21
CA LYS A 342 13.53 11.46 9.41
C LYS A 342 14.55 10.79 10.31
N LEU A 343 15.00 9.60 9.90
CA LEU A 343 15.98 8.80 10.60
C LEU A 343 17.01 8.30 9.58
N LYS A 344 18.30 8.51 9.87
CA LYS A 344 19.39 8.04 9.00
C LYS A 344 19.76 6.60 9.37
N MET A 345 20.23 5.83 8.39
CA MET A 345 20.74 4.49 8.67
C MET A 345 21.95 4.52 9.61
N SER A 346 22.79 5.56 9.51
CA SER A 346 23.91 5.77 10.43
C SER A 346 23.47 5.99 11.88
N GLU A 347 22.34 6.65 12.13
CA GLU A 347 21.79 6.84 13.49
C GLU A 347 21.33 5.49 14.10
N ILE A 348 20.72 4.62 13.27
CA ILE A 348 20.35 3.25 13.70
C ILE A 348 21.61 2.44 14.04
N ALA A 349 22.62 2.46 13.16
CA ALA A 349 23.85 1.73 13.37
C ALA A 349 24.58 2.19 14.65
N GLN A 350 24.67 3.50 14.86
CA GLN A 350 25.25 4.07 16.07
C GLN A 350 24.46 3.69 17.34
N ALA A 351 23.11 3.73 17.27
CA ALA A 351 22.29 3.32 18.40
C ALA A 351 22.49 1.83 18.76
N SER A 352 22.67 0.98 17.76
CA SER A 352 23.01 -0.44 17.93
C SER A 352 24.36 -0.61 18.61
N GLU A 353 25.42 0.03 18.09
CA GLU A 353 26.77 -0.03 18.65
C GLU A 353 26.86 0.49 20.10
N GLU A 354 26.06 1.50 20.43
CA GLU A 354 25.97 2.08 21.78
C GLU A 354 25.02 1.30 22.72
N GLY A 355 24.39 0.20 22.28
CA GLY A 355 23.42 -0.57 23.07
C GLY A 355 22.12 0.18 23.40
N ARG A 356 21.78 1.19 22.60
CA ARG A 356 20.57 2.01 22.75
C ARG A 356 19.41 1.62 21.83
N LEU A 357 19.69 0.81 20.81
CA LEU A 357 18.66 0.28 19.92
C LEU A 357 17.88 -0.79 20.68
N ILE A 358 16.57 -0.60 20.83
CA ILE A 358 15.69 -1.49 21.59
C ILE A 358 15.14 -2.58 20.67
N GLU A 359 14.53 -2.18 19.57
CA GLU A 359 13.99 -3.08 18.54
C GLU A 359 13.61 -2.32 17.26
N ILE A 360 13.46 -3.06 16.17
CA ILE A 360 12.94 -2.56 14.87
C ILE A 360 11.83 -3.50 14.39
N PHE A 361 10.79 -2.96 13.79
CA PHE A 361 9.74 -3.75 13.15
C PHE A 361 9.09 -3.03 11.96
N GLY A 362 8.65 -3.80 10.97
CA GLY A 362 7.78 -3.35 9.90
C GLY A 362 6.31 -3.43 10.30
N ALA A 363 5.46 -2.55 9.75
CA ALA A 363 4.01 -2.56 9.96
C ALA A 363 3.26 -2.47 8.64
N GLY A 364 2.31 -3.41 8.40
CA GLY A 364 1.51 -3.46 7.18
C GLY A 364 0.33 -4.42 7.29
N THR A 365 -0.68 -4.27 6.42
CA THR A 365 -1.92 -5.05 6.47
C THR A 365 -1.67 -6.57 6.39
N ALA A 366 -0.68 -7.00 5.61
CA ALA A 366 -0.42 -8.42 5.39
C ALA A 366 0.12 -9.11 6.65
N ALA A 367 1.21 -8.59 7.21
CA ALA A 367 1.92 -9.16 8.36
C ALA A 367 1.46 -8.59 9.71
N ILE A 368 0.70 -7.49 9.72
CA ILE A 368 0.37 -6.63 10.87
C ILE A 368 1.66 -6.00 11.42
N VAL A 369 2.51 -6.79 12.06
CA VAL A 369 3.84 -6.42 12.55
C VAL A 369 4.86 -7.49 12.12
N SER A 370 6.03 -7.07 11.68
CA SER A 370 7.14 -7.94 11.26
C SER A 370 8.43 -7.50 11.98
N PRO A 371 8.86 -8.23 13.02
CA PRO A 371 10.10 -7.91 13.76
C PRO A 371 11.34 -8.03 12.86
N VAL A 372 12.36 -7.22 13.13
CA VAL A 372 13.64 -7.21 12.40
C VAL A 372 14.76 -7.62 13.34
N ARG A 373 15.56 -8.62 12.91
CA ARG A 373 16.72 -9.10 13.69
C ARG A 373 18.00 -8.37 13.34
N THR A 374 18.27 -8.24 12.03
CA THR A 374 19.52 -7.63 11.55
C THR A 374 19.28 -6.83 10.28
N ILE A 375 20.13 -5.84 10.06
CA ILE A 375 20.19 -5.07 8.81
C ILE A 375 21.61 -5.17 8.25
N SER A 376 21.76 -5.65 7.02
CA SER A 376 23.02 -5.56 6.28
C SER A 376 23.16 -4.16 5.69
N TRP A 377 24.21 -3.45 6.07
CA TRP A 377 24.50 -2.09 5.61
C TRP A 377 25.99 -1.89 5.38
N LYS A 378 26.38 -1.53 4.15
CA LYS A 378 27.78 -1.30 3.77
C LYS A 378 28.73 -2.44 4.17
N GLY A 379 28.28 -3.69 3.95
CA GLY A 379 29.07 -4.89 4.22
C GLY A 379 29.17 -5.32 5.69
N ARG A 380 28.46 -4.65 6.61
CA ARG A 380 28.36 -5.06 8.03
C ARG A 380 26.91 -5.36 8.41
N LEU A 381 26.74 -6.21 9.41
CA LEU A 381 25.44 -6.50 10.02
C LEU A 381 25.23 -5.57 11.23
N VAL A 382 24.10 -4.88 11.23
CA VAL A 382 23.62 -4.06 12.35
C VAL A 382 22.62 -4.90 13.12
N ASP A 383 22.88 -5.15 14.40
CA ASP A 383 21.98 -5.83 15.33
C ASP A 383 20.79 -4.91 15.66
N CYS A 384 19.57 -5.45 15.61
CA CYS A 384 18.35 -4.69 15.86
C CYS A 384 17.80 -4.83 17.29
N GLY A 385 18.63 -5.25 18.26
CA GLY A 385 18.33 -5.25 19.69
C GLY A 385 17.60 -6.48 20.21
N LEU A 386 17.29 -7.48 19.38
CA LEU A 386 16.64 -8.72 19.82
C LEU A 386 17.67 -9.68 20.43
N LYS A 387 17.36 -10.27 21.57
CA LYS A 387 18.18 -11.33 22.13
C LYS A 387 18.13 -12.59 21.25
N GLU A 388 19.13 -13.46 21.40
CA GLU A 388 19.30 -14.66 20.58
C GLU A 388 18.04 -15.54 20.50
N ASN A 389 17.33 -15.69 21.61
CA ASN A 389 16.13 -16.52 21.73
C ASN A 389 14.82 -15.76 21.56
N GLU A 390 14.85 -14.46 21.25
CA GLU A 390 13.65 -13.63 21.03
C GLU A 390 13.32 -13.56 19.55
N GLU A 391 12.08 -13.86 19.18
CA GLU A 391 11.58 -13.69 17.81
C GLU A 391 10.93 -12.32 17.57
N ALA A 392 10.69 -11.55 18.62
CA ALA A 392 10.17 -10.20 18.57
C ALA A 392 10.50 -9.45 19.86
N GLY A 393 10.67 -8.14 19.77
CA GLY A 393 10.77 -7.27 20.93
C GLY A 393 9.41 -6.99 21.56
N GLN A 394 9.44 -6.41 22.76
CA GLN A 394 8.25 -6.18 23.58
C GLN A 394 7.25 -5.23 22.90
N VAL A 395 7.73 -4.15 22.25
CA VAL A 395 6.86 -3.16 21.59
C VAL A 395 6.17 -3.79 20.38
N ALA A 396 6.89 -4.55 19.56
CA ALA A 396 6.32 -5.26 18.42
C ALA A 396 5.23 -6.26 18.84
N LEU A 397 5.45 -7.00 19.93
CA LEU A 397 4.47 -7.93 20.51
C LEU A 397 3.22 -7.19 21.02
N GLU A 398 3.41 -6.10 21.76
CA GLU A 398 2.29 -5.29 22.26
C GLU A 398 1.47 -4.72 21.10
N MET A 399 2.10 -4.12 20.09
CA MET A 399 1.42 -3.57 18.91
C MET A 399 0.62 -4.66 18.18
N LYS A 400 1.23 -5.83 17.95
CA LYS A 400 0.54 -6.96 17.35
C LYS A 400 -0.70 -7.36 18.14
N ASN A 401 -0.55 -7.56 19.45
CA ASN A 401 -1.63 -8.01 20.31
C ASN A 401 -2.76 -7.01 20.41
N TRP A 402 -2.47 -5.70 20.50
CA TRP A 402 -3.49 -4.67 20.56
C TRP A 402 -4.27 -4.57 19.24
N ILE A 403 -3.56 -4.57 18.10
CA ILE A 403 -4.22 -4.51 16.79
C ILE A 403 -5.06 -5.76 16.57
N GLU A 404 -4.54 -6.95 16.85
CA GLU A 404 -5.30 -8.21 16.73
C GLU A 404 -6.49 -8.24 17.69
N GLY A 405 -6.35 -7.77 18.92
CA GLY A 405 -7.44 -7.68 19.88
C GLY A 405 -8.64 -6.88 19.35
N ILE A 406 -8.37 -5.76 18.67
CA ILE A 406 -9.38 -4.96 18.00
C ILE A 406 -9.96 -5.69 16.77
N GLN A 407 -9.10 -6.28 15.94
CA GLN A 407 -9.50 -6.97 14.70
C GLN A 407 -10.41 -8.18 14.97
N TYR A 408 -10.12 -8.96 16.02
CA TYR A 408 -10.93 -10.14 16.41
C TYR A 408 -12.03 -9.83 17.41
N GLY A 409 -12.17 -8.54 17.82
CA GLY A 409 -13.24 -8.11 18.72
C GLY A 409 -13.07 -8.54 20.17
N ASP A 410 -11.84 -8.85 20.60
CA ASP A 410 -11.51 -9.07 22.00
C ASP A 410 -11.53 -7.75 22.78
N GLU A 411 -11.27 -6.66 22.08
CA GLU A 411 -11.32 -5.28 22.59
C GLU A 411 -12.35 -4.47 21.78
N GLU A 412 -13.21 -3.73 22.46
CA GLU A 412 -14.11 -2.77 21.82
C GLU A 412 -13.35 -1.52 21.39
N HIS A 413 -13.47 -1.16 20.10
CA HIS A 413 -12.80 0.00 19.54
C HIS A 413 -13.60 0.59 18.39
N ILE A 414 -13.44 1.91 18.14
CA ILE A 414 -14.11 2.61 17.03
C ILE A 414 -13.65 2.17 15.64
N TRP A 415 -12.56 1.43 15.53
CA TRP A 415 -11.96 0.96 14.26
C TRP A 415 -12.60 -0.30 13.67
N ARG A 416 -13.68 -0.76 14.23
CA ARG A 416 -14.39 -1.98 13.81
C ARG A 416 -15.63 -1.66 12.95
#